data_1ae2455cb9ae39cc434cb3b4ebf32333
#
_entry.id   1ae2455cb9ae39cc434cb3b4ebf32333
#
_cell.length_a   1.000
_cell.length_b   1.000
_cell.length_c   1.000
_cell.angle_alpha   90.00
_cell.angle_beta   90.00
_cell.angle_gamma   90.00
#
_symmetry.space_group_name_H-M   'P 1'
#
loop_
_entity.id
_entity.type
_entity.pdbx_description
1 polymer ?
#
loop_
_entity_poly.entity_id
_entity_poly.type
_entity_poly.pdbx_seq_one_letter_code
_entity_poly.pdbx_strand_id
1 'polypeptide(L)'
;TVAAGCLVGCGGSKSEKKADATNSSEAGGEKILRVASEDPQVPLDMQLNTYSIIMKITDNVTESLLLTNEKGELEPTLLEEMPTLSDDKLTYSFTLKDGVTFHNDAPLTSNDVKYSLQRMVRKYKMSSLLEKVEGYQAYFDEQADEITGIEIVDDKHFNIHMSEVYTPFLSALSTPYCAIYPAEACEEAGDNWGMTVLYGTGPFKLVSYKTGVGVELTKNENYHGGDVKLDGIKYTFIDDPNTGVLEYQKGNIDVVYLDSSLYP
;
A
#
# COMPACT_ATOMS: atom_id res chain seq x y z
N THR A 1 -1.11 -71.92 40.08
CA THR A 1 -1.71 -71.77 41.42
C THR A 1 -2.04 -70.31 41.68
N VAL A 2 -3.35 -70.01 41.73
CA VAL A 2 -4.07 -69.18 42.65
C VAL A 2 -3.74 -67.67 42.56
N ALA A 3 -4.54 -66.80 42.01
CA ALA A 3 -5.87 -66.30 42.39
C ALA A 3 -5.85 -65.06 43.25
N ALA A 4 -6.81 -64.20 43.00
CA ALA A 4 -7.38 -63.04 43.69
C ALA A 4 -6.79 -61.71 43.28
N GLY A 5 -7.46 -60.77 42.71
CA GLY A 5 -8.85 -60.28 42.87
C GLY A 5 -8.95 -59.22 43.93
N CYS A 6 -9.12 -57.97 43.50
CA CYS A 6 -9.94 -57.00 44.23
C CYS A 6 -10.25 -55.79 43.37
N LEU A 7 -11.54 -55.59 43.12
CA LEU A 7 -12.21 -54.37 42.65
C LEU A 7 -12.35 -53.37 43.78
N VAL A 8 -12.11 -52.08 43.50
CA VAL A 8 -12.79 -50.90 44.10
C VAL A 8 -12.52 -49.77 43.09
N GLY A 9 -13.36 -49.07 42.45
CA GLY A 9 -14.60 -48.49 42.79
C GLY A 9 -14.45 -46.94 42.78
N CYS A 10 -15.05 -46.27 41.77
CA CYS A 10 -15.60 -44.92 41.78
C CYS A 10 -14.70 -43.70 42.05
N GLY A 11 -14.76 -42.75 41.12
CA GLY A 11 -14.44 -41.36 41.37
C GLY A 11 -14.25 -40.60 40.06
N GLY A 12 -15.35 -40.12 39.44
CA GLY A 12 -15.29 -39.23 38.27
C GLY A 12 -14.66 -37.88 38.61
N SER A 13 -13.77 -37.46 37.74
CA SER A 13 -13.39 -36.05 37.65
C SER A 13 -13.21 -35.76 36.16
N LYS A 14 -14.11 -34.95 35.60
CA LYS A 14 -13.96 -34.38 34.29
C LYS A 14 -12.76 -33.41 34.33
N SER A 15 -11.67 -33.75 33.74
CA SER A 15 -10.60 -32.82 33.41
C SER A 15 -10.86 -32.34 32.01
N GLU A 16 -11.21 -31.06 31.91
CA GLU A 16 -11.20 -30.30 30.67
C GLU A 16 -9.80 -30.34 30.10
N LYS A 17 -9.61 -30.98 28.96
CA LYS A 17 -8.41 -30.85 28.17
C LYS A 17 -8.41 -29.43 27.58
N LYS A 18 -7.60 -28.54 28.15
CA LYS A 18 -7.05 -27.41 27.44
C LYS A 18 -6.38 -27.92 26.20
N ALA A 19 -6.83 -27.49 25.03
CA ALA A 19 -6.11 -27.67 23.81
C ALA A 19 -4.84 -26.80 23.94
N ASP A 20 -3.72 -27.46 24.16
CA ASP A 20 -2.41 -26.86 23.92
C ASP A 20 -2.34 -26.56 22.41
N ALA A 21 -2.36 -25.27 22.10
CA ALA A 21 -1.94 -24.79 20.80
C ALA A 21 -0.43 -25.06 20.70
N THR A 22 -0.08 -26.25 20.23
CA THR A 22 1.27 -26.56 19.81
C THR A 22 1.61 -25.63 18.64
N ASN A 23 2.37 -24.60 18.99
CA ASN A 23 3.11 -23.76 18.07
C ASN A 23 4.09 -24.67 17.30
N SER A 24 3.69 -25.18 16.14
CA SER A 24 4.58 -25.85 15.21
C SER A 24 5.32 -24.81 14.37
N SER A 25 6.32 -24.18 14.99
CA SER A 25 7.41 -23.57 14.26
C SER A 25 8.39 -24.69 13.94
N GLU A 26 8.37 -25.21 12.70
CA GLU A 26 9.55 -25.76 12.03
C GLU A 26 9.19 -26.32 10.67
N ALA A 27 9.72 -25.67 9.69
CA ALA A 27 10.27 -26.06 8.40
C ALA A 27 10.12 -24.85 7.49
N GLY A 28 11.22 -24.41 6.87
CA GLY A 28 11.33 -23.21 6.05
C GLY A 28 10.44 -23.19 4.82
N GLY A 29 9.14 -23.03 5.02
CA GLY A 29 8.16 -22.72 4.00
C GLY A 29 8.00 -21.23 3.87
N GLU A 30 7.69 -20.74 2.68
CA GLU A 30 7.38 -19.34 2.41
C GLU A 30 6.29 -18.82 3.34
N LYS A 31 6.50 -17.64 3.91
CA LYS A 31 5.55 -16.96 4.79
C LYS A 31 4.62 -16.08 3.97
N ILE A 32 3.61 -16.67 3.38
CA ILE A 32 2.62 -15.96 2.55
C ILE A 32 1.39 -15.62 3.38
N LEU A 33 1.04 -14.33 3.43
CA LEU A 33 -0.23 -13.87 3.99
C LEU A 33 -1.35 -14.06 2.96
N ARG A 34 -2.39 -14.86 3.30
CA ARG A 34 -3.51 -15.14 2.41
C ARG A 34 -4.73 -14.32 2.85
N VAL A 35 -5.22 -13.48 1.96
CA VAL A 35 -6.28 -12.50 2.23
C VAL A 35 -7.47 -12.76 1.32
N ALA A 36 -8.67 -12.89 1.88
CA ALA A 36 -9.91 -12.82 1.10
C ALA A 36 -10.22 -11.38 0.74
N SER A 37 -10.57 -11.12 -0.48
CA SER A 37 -10.80 -9.78 -1.00
C SER A 37 -11.90 -9.80 -2.06
N GLU A 38 -12.54 -8.66 -2.29
CA GLU A 38 -13.39 -8.46 -3.47
C GLU A 38 -12.52 -8.20 -4.70
N ASP A 39 -13.04 -8.54 -5.90
CA ASP A 39 -12.37 -8.21 -7.16
C ASP A 39 -12.65 -6.75 -7.55
N PRO A 40 -11.65 -5.88 -7.63
CA PRO A 40 -11.87 -4.49 -8.05
C PRO A 40 -12.28 -4.38 -9.52
N GLN A 41 -11.95 -5.34 -10.38
CA GLN A 41 -12.25 -5.39 -11.82
C GLN A 41 -11.81 -4.14 -12.62
N VAL A 42 -10.88 -3.39 -12.07
CA VAL A 42 -10.30 -2.16 -12.64
C VAL A 42 -8.80 -2.12 -12.33
N PRO A 43 -8.01 -1.27 -13.00
CA PRO A 43 -6.59 -1.15 -12.72
C PRO A 43 -6.29 -0.85 -11.25
N LEU A 44 -5.25 -1.47 -10.70
CA LEU A 44 -4.69 -1.21 -9.38
C LEU A 44 -3.92 0.12 -9.40
N ASP A 45 -4.62 1.21 -9.65
CA ASP A 45 -4.06 2.55 -9.79
C ASP A 45 -4.90 3.55 -8.99
N MET A 46 -4.36 4.05 -7.89
CA MET A 46 -5.01 5.01 -7.01
C MET A 46 -5.23 6.38 -7.65
N GLN A 47 -4.49 6.68 -8.72
CA GLN A 47 -4.68 7.92 -9.49
C GLN A 47 -5.82 7.83 -10.52
N LEU A 48 -6.40 6.65 -10.72
CA LEU A 48 -7.57 6.43 -11.57
C LEU A 48 -8.82 6.08 -10.77
N ASN A 49 -8.65 5.36 -9.65
CA ASN A 49 -9.74 4.72 -8.93
C ASN A 49 -9.64 4.99 -7.43
N THR A 50 -10.78 5.20 -6.77
CA THR A 50 -10.87 5.53 -5.33
C THR A 50 -11.41 4.38 -4.48
N TYR A 51 -11.44 3.16 -5.01
CA TYR A 51 -11.97 2.01 -4.28
C TYR A 51 -11.04 1.60 -3.14
N SER A 52 -11.59 1.45 -1.94
CA SER A 52 -10.83 1.05 -0.75
C SER A 52 -10.11 -0.29 -0.92
N ILE A 53 -10.63 -1.17 -1.77
CA ILE A 53 -10.00 -2.46 -2.05
C ILE A 53 -8.69 -2.28 -2.82
N ILE A 54 -8.62 -1.33 -3.76
CA ILE A 54 -7.39 -1.02 -4.49
C ILE A 54 -6.35 -0.49 -3.49
N MET A 55 -6.74 0.45 -2.63
CA MET A 55 -5.87 1.00 -1.58
C MET A 55 -5.24 -0.10 -0.72
N LYS A 56 -6.05 -1.07 -0.23
CA LYS A 56 -5.55 -2.19 0.58
C LYS A 56 -4.48 -3.04 -0.11
N ILE A 57 -4.51 -3.11 -1.44
CA ILE A 57 -3.51 -3.84 -2.23
C ILE A 57 -2.31 -2.94 -2.51
N THR A 58 -2.58 -1.71 -3.00
CA THR A 58 -1.53 -0.80 -3.48
C THR A 58 -0.69 -0.20 -2.37
N ASP A 59 -1.21 -0.03 -1.15
CA ASP A 59 -0.44 0.42 0.02
C ASP A 59 0.72 -0.52 0.37
N ASN A 60 0.70 -1.74 -0.15
CA ASN A 60 1.83 -2.68 -0.03
C ASN A 60 2.83 -2.57 -1.18
N VAL A 61 2.47 -1.88 -2.27
CA VAL A 61 3.25 -1.82 -3.51
C VAL A 61 3.81 -0.43 -3.76
N THR A 62 3.04 0.60 -3.47
CA THR A 62 3.36 2.00 -3.79
C THR A 62 3.44 2.85 -2.53
N GLU A 63 4.24 3.89 -2.56
CA GLU A 63 4.38 4.83 -1.45
C GLU A 63 4.21 6.27 -1.94
N SER A 64 3.75 7.13 -1.03
CA SER A 64 3.72 8.58 -1.18
C SER A 64 4.95 9.21 -0.51
N LEU A 65 5.19 10.50 -0.70
CA LEU A 65 6.33 11.20 -0.09
C LEU A 65 6.30 11.15 1.44
N LEU A 66 5.09 11.20 1.99
CA LEU A 66 4.80 11.17 3.43
C LEU A 66 3.77 10.07 3.72
N LEU A 67 3.71 9.62 4.94
CA LEU A 67 2.62 8.79 5.46
C LEU A 67 2.01 9.44 6.71
N THR A 68 0.77 9.09 7.01
CA THR A 68 0.15 9.39 8.30
C THR A 68 0.18 8.14 9.16
N ASN A 69 0.90 8.17 10.28
CA ASN A 69 1.03 7.03 11.18
C ASN A 69 -0.26 6.77 12.00
N GLU A 70 -0.28 5.68 12.78
CA GLU A 70 -1.42 5.28 13.62
C GLU A 70 -1.84 6.33 14.66
N LYS A 71 -0.96 7.28 14.99
CA LYS A 71 -1.25 8.40 15.91
C LYS A 71 -1.80 9.63 15.18
N GLY A 72 -1.89 9.60 13.86
CA GLY A 72 -2.29 10.73 13.03
C GLY A 72 -1.16 11.74 12.78
N GLU A 73 0.09 11.37 13.03
CA GLU A 73 1.27 12.21 12.79
C GLU A 73 1.84 11.93 11.40
N LEU A 74 2.33 12.97 10.74
CA LEU A 74 3.00 12.86 9.45
C LEU A 74 4.46 12.41 9.64
N GLU A 75 4.87 11.41 8.86
CA GLU A 75 6.23 10.89 8.83
C GLU A 75 6.77 10.86 7.39
N PRO A 76 8.09 11.10 7.19
CA PRO A 76 8.70 11.02 5.88
C PRO A 76 8.85 9.55 5.43
N THR A 77 8.30 9.21 4.26
CA THR A 77 8.43 7.88 3.64
C THR A 77 9.56 7.86 2.63
N LEU A 78 9.45 8.66 1.58
CA LEU A 78 10.45 8.77 0.50
C LEU A 78 11.38 9.98 0.68
N LEU A 79 11.16 10.77 1.71
CA LEU A 79 11.96 11.94 2.04
C LEU A 79 12.99 11.62 3.11
N GLU A 80 14.16 12.26 3.07
CA GLU A 80 15.20 12.16 4.09
C GLU A 80 14.70 12.70 5.43
N GLU A 81 13.97 13.82 5.41
CA GLU A 81 13.34 14.46 6.56
C GLU A 81 12.03 15.17 6.16
N MET A 82 11.32 15.73 7.12
CA MET A 82 10.16 16.55 6.84
C MET A 82 10.57 17.78 6.04
N PRO A 83 9.77 18.20 5.02
CA PRO A 83 10.13 19.34 4.17
C PRO A 83 10.23 20.62 4.97
N THR A 84 11.17 21.47 4.58
CA THR A 84 11.31 22.81 5.17
C THR A 84 10.33 23.78 4.52
N LEU A 85 9.80 24.69 5.32
CA LEU A 85 8.88 25.73 4.86
C LEU A 85 9.54 27.10 4.95
N SER A 86 9.46 27.89 3.86
CA SER A 86 9.97 29.26 3.80
C SER A 86 9.28 30.19 4.82
N ASP A 87 9.92 31.31 5.14
CA ASP A 87 9.41 32.29 6.12
C ASP A 87 8.04 32.85 5.74
N ASP A 88 7.79 33.04 4.43
CA ASP A 88 6.50 33.50 3.88
C ASP A 88 5.44 32.40 3.82
N LYS A 89 5.83 31.14 4.13
CA LYS A 89 4.99 29.93 4.12
C LYS A 89 4.41 29.57 2.76
N LEU A 90 5.07 29.94 1.70
CA LEU A 90 4.62 29.67 0.33
C LEU A 90 5.51 28.68 -0.42
N THR A 91 6.70 28.34 0.10
CA THR A 91 7.60 27.38 -0.56
C THR A 91 7.95 26.24 0.38
N TYR A 92 7.67 25.03 -0.03
CA TYR A 92 8.14 23.80 0.62
C TYR A 92 9.35 23.27 -0.15
N SER A 93 10.46 23.02 0.54
CA SER A 93 11.66 22.41 -0.04
C SER A 93 11.78 20.96 0.45
N PHE A 94 12.01 20.06 -0.48
CA PHE A 94 12.02 18.61 -0.26
C PHE A 94 13.36 18.00 -0.66
N THR A 95 13.79 16.97 0.09
CA THR A 95 14.96 16.16 -0.22
C THR A 95 14.56 14.67 -0.20
N LEU A 96 14.76 13.97 -1.32
CA LEU A 96 14.52 12.54 -1.42
C LEU A 96 15.58 11.72 -0.69
N LYS A 97 15.20 10.59 -0.12
CA LYS A 97 16.11 9.60 0.48
C LYS A 97 17.10 9.08 -0.54
N ASP A 98 18.33 8.83 -0.09
CA ASP A 98 19.34 8.13 -0.87
C ASP A 98 19.01 6.66 -1.09
N GLY A 99 19.33 6.15 -2.29
CA GLY A 99 19.31 4.73 -2.60
C GLY A 99 17.93 4.10 -2.71
N VAL A 100 16.85 4.89 -2.73
CA VAL A 100 15.51 4.38 -3.00
C VAL A 100 15.40 4.02 -4.48
N THR A 101 14.94 2.79 -4.75
CA THR A 101 14.66 2.31 -6.11
C THR A 101 13.22 1.84 -6.22
N PHE A 102 12.67 1.95 -7.41
CA PHE A 102 11.42 1.31 -7.77
C PHE A 102 11.59 -0.21 -7.95
N HIS A 103 10.50 -0.94 -8.07
CA HIS A 103 10.48 -2.40 -8.25
C HIS A 103 11.14 -2.90 -9.54
N ASN A 104 11.33 -2.03 -10.53
CA ASN A 104 12.07 -2.27 -11.75
C ASN A 104 13.56 -1.86 -11.66
N ASP A 105 14.06 -1.61 -10.45
CA ASP A 105 15.42 -1.20 -10.12
C ASP A 105 15.80 0.22 -10.61
N ALA A 106 14.89 0.98 -11.22
CA ALA A 106 15.11 2.38 -11.55
C ALA A 106 15.25 3.22 -10.28
N PRO A 107 16.18 4.18 -10.21
CA PRO A 107 16.31 5.08 -9.05
C PRO A 107 15.10 6.02 -8.97
N LEU A 108 14.67 6.33 -7.75
CA LEU A 108 13.69 7.38 -7.50
C LEU A 108 14.34 8.75 -7.71
N THR A 109 13.68 9.60 -8.49
CA THR A 109 14.13 10.98 -8.76
C THR A 109 13.02 12.00 -8.52
N SER A 110 13.41 13.27 -8.39
CA SER A 110 12.47 14.39 -8.30
C SER A 110 11.61 14.56 -9.55
N ASN A 111 12.09 14.08 -10.72
CA ASN A 111 11.29 14.05 -11.94
C ASN A 111 10.12 13.05 -11.84
N ASP A 112 10.31 11.90 -11.17
CA ASP A 112 9.23 10.94 -10.91
C ASP A 112 8.18 11.54 -9.97
N VAL A 113 8.61 12.36 -9.00
CA VAL A 113 7.68 13.09 -8.13
C VAL A 113 6.85 14.07 -8.93
N LYS A 114 7.48 14.94 -9.74
CA LYS A 114 6.77 15.89 -10.61
C LYS A 114 5.79 15.17 -11.53
N TYR A 115 6.27 14.12 -12.22
CA TYR A 115 5.44 13.30 -13.09
C TYR A 115 4.21 12.75 -12.36
N SER A 116 4.41 12.12 -11.21
CA SER A 116 3.34 11.45 -10.47
C SER A 116 2.28 12.42 -9.98
N LEU A 117 2.69 13.57 -9.44
CA LEU A 117 1.78 14.61 -9.00
C LEU A 117 1.00 15.24 -10.17
N GLN A 118 1.66 15.48 -11.30
CA GLN A 118 0.99 15.98 -12.51
C GLN A 118 0.05 14.93 -13.12
N ARG A 119 0.48 13.65 -13.15
CA ARG A 119 -0.37 12.55 -13.60
C ARG A 119 -1.63 12.43 -12.75
N MET A 120 -1.50 12.52 -11.43
CA MET A 120 -2.65 12.50 -10.52
C MET A 120 -3.65 13.61 -10.86
N VAL A 121 -3.20 14.82 -11.13
CA VAL A 121 -4.07 15.94 -11.53
C VAL A 121 -4.79 15.66 -12.86
N ARG A 122 -4.12 15.06 -13.84
CA ARG A 122 -4.71 14.73 -15.14
C ARG A 122 -5.67 13.55 -15.10
N LYS A 123 -5.32 12.51 -14.35
CA LYS A 123 -6.09 11.26 -14.29
C LYS A 123 -7.21 11.33 -13.25
N TYR A 124 -6.93 11.90 -12.09
CA TYR A 124 -7.88 12.03 -10.99
C TYR A 124 -8.50 13.41 -10.99
N LYS A 125 -9.58 13.59 -11.76
CA LYS A 125 -10.26 14.89 -11.96
C LYS A 125 -10.83 15.53 -10.67
N MET A 126 -10.73 14.88 -9.52
CA MET A 126 -11.09 15.46 -8.21
C MET A 126 -9.86 15.87 -7.40
N SER A 127 -8.78 16.21 -8.05
CA SER A 127 -7.45 16.45 -7.50
C SER A 127 -7.27 17.81 -6.80
N SER A 128 -8.27 18.25 -6.06
CA SER A 128 -8.17 19.45 -5.21
C SER A 128 -7.01 19.39 -4.18
N LEU A 129 -6.37 18.23 -4.05
CA LEU A 129 -5.20 18.04 -3.21
C LEU A 129 -4.06 19.01 -3.54
N LEU A 130 -3.89 19.37 -4.81
CA LEU A 130 -2.84 20.28 -5.30
C LEU A 130 -3.39 21.62 -5.79
N GLU A 131 -4.67 21.97 -5.55
CA GLU A 131 -5.31 23.16 -6.10
C GLU A 131 -4.64 24.49 -5.70
N LYS A 132 -3.88 24.47 -4.61
CA LYS A 132 -3.14 25.65 -4.09
C LYS A 132 -1.68 25.69 -4.54
N VAL A 133 -1.23 24.75 -5.36
CA VAL A 133 0.09 24.81 -6.01
C VAL A 133 0.04 25.78 -7.19
N GLU A 134 1.07 26.60 -7.33
CA GLU A 134 1.17 27.54 -8.46
C GLU A 134 1.10 26.81 -9.80
N GLY A 135 0.31 27.34 -10.73
CA GLY A 135 0.13 26.75 -12.06
C GLY A 135 -0.84 25.55 -12.12
N TYR A 136 -1.34 25.08 -10.97
CA TYR A 136 -2.31 23.95 -10.93
C TYR A 136 -3.50 24.19 -11.85
N GLN A 137 -4.20 25.34 -11.75
CA GLN A 137 -5.43 25.58 -12.49
C GLN A 137 -5.21 25.56 -14.00
N ALA A 138 -4.13 26.21 -14.48
CA ALA A 138 -3.81 26.21 -15.91
C ALA A 138 -3.49 24.80 -16.42
N TYR A 139 -2.81 23.99 -15.62
CA TYR A 139 -2.53 22.59 -15.95
C TYR A 139 -3.79 21.73 -15.91
N PHE A 140 -4.66 21.91 -14.91
CA PHE A 140 -5.93 21.18 -14.77
C PHE A 140 -6.88 21.47 -15.96
N ASP A 141 -6.94 22.73 -16.40
CA ASP A 141 -7.76 23.19 -17.54
C ASP A 141 -7.11 22.90 -18.90
N GLU A 142 -6.01 22.16 -18.93
CA GLU A 142 -5.26 21.81 -20.15
C GLU A 142 -4.72 23.03 -20.93
N GLN A 143 -4.50 24.15 -20.24
CA GLN A 143 -3.93 25.38 -20.79
C GLN A 143 -2.41 25.48 -20.60
N ALA A 144 -1.83 24.56 -19.83
CA ALA A 144 -0.38 24.45 -19.59
C ALA A 144 0.05 22.98 -19.67
N ASP A 145 1.31 22.75 -20.03
CA ASP A 145 1.89 21.41 -20.15
C ASP A 145 2.44 20.90 -18.82
N GLU A 146 2.60 21.78 -17.83
CA GLU A 146 3.14 21.46 -16.51
C GLU A 146 2.55 22.32 -15.39
N ILE A 147 2.65 21.82 -14.15
CA ILE A 147 2.38 22.59 -12.93
C ILE A 147 3.65 23.36 -12.59
N THR A 148 3.67 24.65 -12.89
CA THR A 148 4.86 25.51 -12.76
C THR A 148 5.38 25.61 -11.33
N GLY A 149 4.51 25.44 -10.34
CA GLY A 149 4.86 25.45 -8.92
C GLY A 149 5.65 24.22 -8.46
N ILE A 150 5.81 23.18 -9.30
CA ILE A 150 6.68 22.03 -8.97
C ILE A 150 8.02 22.25 -9.67
N GLU A 151 8.98 22.82 -8.94
CA GLU A 151 10.32 23.16 -9.42
C GLU A 151 11.29 22.03 -9.10
N ILE A 152 11.95 21.47 -10.13
CA ILE A 152 13.03 20.51 -9.98
C ILE A 152 14.35 21.25 -9.85
N VAL A 153 15.07 21.03 -8.74
CA VAL A 153 16.40 21.61 -8.50
C VAL A 153 17.48 20.66 -9.03
N ASP A 154 17.36 19.39 -8.69
CA ASP A 154 18.20 18.28 -9.17
C ASP A 154 17.47 16.94 -8.96
N ASP A 155 18.14 15.79 -9.17
CA ASP A 155 17.54 14.47 -9.07
C ASP A 155 16.95 14.14 -7.68
N LYS A 156 17.34 14.87 -6.63
CA LYS A 156 16.90 14.64 -5.25
C LYS A 156 16.17 15.81 -4.62
N HIS A 157 16.43 17.01 -5.10
CA HIS A 157 15.90 18.22 -4.50
C HIS A 157 14.85 18.84 -5.42
N PHE A 158 13.73 19.22 -4.83
CA PHE A 158 12.67 19.92 -5.52
C PHE A 158 11.94 20.85 -4.55
N ASN A 159 11.32 21.88 -5.11
CA ASN A 159 10.48 22.81 -4.37
C ASN A 159 9.04 22.72 -4.86
N ILE A 160 8.10 22.98 -3.95
CA ILE A 160 6.69 23.18 -4.32
C ILE A 160 6.28 24.57 -3.84
N HIS A 161 5.90 25.40 -4.80
CA HIS A 161 5.47 26.79 -4.60
C HIS A 161 3.93 26.83 -4.52
N MET A 162 3.44 27.42 -3.44
CA MET A 162 2.02 27.57 -3.16
C MET A 162 1.54 28.95 -3.59
N SER A 163 0.37 29.03 -4.20
CA SER A 163 -0.30 30.30 -4.54
C SER A 163 -0.85 31.04 -3.32
N GLU A 164 -1.09 30.32 -2.23
CA GLU A 164 -1.52 30.85 -0.93
C GLU A 164 -1.14 29.87 0.19
N VAL A 165 -1.11 30.35 1.44
CA VAL A 165 -0.82 29.51 2.60
C VAL A 165 -1.91 28.44 2.75
N TYR A 166 -1.51 27.17 2.69
CA TYR A 166 -2.43 26.03 2.79
C TYR A 166 -1.91 24.98 3.76
N THR A 167 -2.37 25.04 5.00
CA THR A 167 -1.91 24.17 6.10
C THR A 167 -2.11 22.67 5.86
N PRO A 168 -3.20 22.18 5.19
CA PRO A 168 -3.40 20.75 4.95
C PRO A 168 -2.50 20.14 3.86
N PHE A 169 -1.64 20.93 3.20
CA PHE A 169 -0.88 20.49 2.03
C PHE A 169 -0.06 19.21 2.26
N LEU A 170 0.70 19.14 3.37
CA LEU A 170 1.50 17.95 3.65
C LEU A 170 0.63 16.71 3.93
N SER A 171 -0.53 16.90 4.56
CA SER A 171 -1.50 15.80 4.74
C SER A 171 -2.08 15.34 3.40
N ALA A 172 -2.26 16.23 2.43
CA ALA A 172 -2.66 15.86 1.08
C ALA A 172 -1.61 14.96 0.41
N LEU A 173 -0.31 15.30 0.56
CA LEU A 173 0.81 14.52 0.04
C LEU A 173 1.02 13.15 0.72
N SER A 174 0.40 12.90 1.88
CA SER A 174 0.45 11.59 2.55
C SER A 174 -0.66 10.63 2.10
N THR A 175 -1.53 11.06 1.20
CA THR A 175 -2.63 10.22 0.71
C THR A 175 -2.14 9.25 -0.37
N PRO A 176 -2.72 8.05 -0.50
CA PRO A 176 -2.38 7.08 -1.55
C PRO A 176 -2.57 7.61 -2.98
N TYR A 177 -3.36 8.67 -3.16
CA TYR A 177 -3.54 9.32 -4.46
C TYR A 177 -2.26 10.04 -4.94
N CYS A 178 -1.40 10.44 -4.00
CA CYS A 178 -0.09 11.04 -4.26
C CYS A 178 1.03 9.99 -4.31
N ALA A 179 0.72 8.73 -4.60
CA ALA A 179 1.72 7.69 -4.81
C ALA A 179 2.69 8.08 -5.92
N ILE A 180 3.98 7.78 -5.70
CA ILE A 180 5.04 8.10 -6.65
C ILE A 180 5.30 6.88 -7.55
N TYR A 181 5.28 7.11 -8.86
CA TYR A 181 5.46 6.10 -9.90
C TYR A 181 6.71 6.41 -10.74
N PRO A 182 7.43 5.39 -11.24
CA PRO A 182 8.53 5.59 -12.18
C PRO A 182 7.97 6.10 -13.52
N ALA A 183 8.32 7.34 -13.86
CA ALA A 183 7.71 8.07 -14.98
C ALA A 183 7.78 7.30 -16.30
N GLU A 184 8.99 6.88 -16.69
CA GLU A 184 9.24 6.17 -17.95
C GLU A 184 8.45 4.85 -18.02
N ALA A 185 8.52 4.02 -16.99
CA ALA A 185 7.85 2.72 -16.98
C ALA A 185 6.32 2.85 -16.93
N CYS A 186 5.80 3.89 -16.25
CA CYS A 186 4.37 4.17 -16.21
C CYS A 186 3.84 4.60 -17.59
N GLU A 187 4.57 5.46 -18.29
CA GLU A 187 4.22 5.89 -19.66
C GLU A 187 4.32 4.74 -20.66
N GLU A 188 5.39 3.94 -20.61
CA GLU A 188 5.55 2.76 -21.48
C GLU A 188 4.45 1.72 -21.27
N ALA A 189 4.00 1.51 -20.03
CA ALA A 189 2.94 0.55 -19.72
C ALA A 189 1.58 0.99 -20.26
N GLY A 190 1.31 2.30 -20.32
CA GLY A 190 0.04 2.85 -20.80
C GLY A 190 -1.17 2.20 -20.11
N ASP A 191 -2.10 1.62 -20.90
CA ASP A 191 -3.32 0.96 -20.37
C ASP A 191 -3.03 -0.33 -19.57
N ASN A 192 -1.80 -0.85 -19.64
CA ASN A 192 -1.39 -2.01 -18.83
C ASN A 192 -1.00 -1.62 -17.41
N TRP A 193 -0.83 -0.31 -17.11
CA TRP A 193 -0.50 0.15 -15.77
C TRP A 193 -1.62 -0.17 -14.78
N GLY A 194 -1.26 -0.83 -13.69
CA GLY A 194 -2.22 -1.33 -12.69
C GLY A 194 -2.96 -2.61 -13.08
N MET A 195 -2.78 -3.12 -14.32
CA MET A 195 -3.37 -4.38 -14.77
C MET A 195 -2.32 -5.50 -14.82
N THR A 196 -1.27 -5.31 -15.57
CA THR A 196 -0.18 -6.30 -15.72
C THR A 196 1.16 -5.77 -15.21
N VAL A 197 1.29 -4.46 -15.10
CA VAL A 197 2.49 -3.75 -14.63
C VAL A 197 2.09 -2.75 -13.57
N LEU A 198 2.74 -2.82 -12.43
CA LEU A 198 2.67 -1.79 -11.39
C LEU A 198 3.99 -1.81 -10.62
N TYR A 199 4.74 -0.73 -10.70
CA TYR A 199 5.98 -0.53 -9.97
C TYR A 199 5.81 0.60 -8.97
N GLY A 200 6.17 0.34 -7.74
CA GLY A 200 6.27 1.32 -6.67
C GLY A 200 7.61 1.15 -5.97
N THR A 201 7.74 1.76 -4.81
CA THR A 201 8.90 1.69 -3.93
C THR A 201 8.65 0.80 -2.71
N GLY A 202 7.42 0.30 -2.55
CA GLY A 202 6.92 -0.36 -1.35
C GLY A 202 7.52 -1.72 -1.04
N PRO A 203 7.12 -2.32 0.11
CA PRO A 203 7.68 -3.57 0.63
C PRO A 203 7.37 -4.80 -0.21
N PHE A 204 6.38 -4.76 -1.10
CA PHE A 204 6.02 -5.87 -1.96
C PHE A 204 5.91 -5.45 -3.43
N LYS A 205 6.28 -6.35 -4.33
CA LYS A 205 6.22 -6.21 -5.79
C LYS A 205 5.01 -6.96 -6.35
N LEU A 206 4.30 -6.37 -7.31
CA LEU A 206 3.23 -7.05 -8.04
C LEU A 206 3.82 -8.18 -8.89
N VAL A 207 3.35 -9.42 -8.67
CA VAL A 207 3.66 -10.59 -9.50
C VAL A 207 2.58 -10.80 -10.54
N SER A 208 1.31 -10.78 -10.10
CA SER A 208 0.18 -10.93 -11.01
C SER A 208 -1.10 -10.32 -10.43
N TYR A 209 -1.91 -9.78 -11.31
CA TYR A 209 -3.31 -9.45 -11.07
C TYR A 209 -4.16 -10.15 -12.15
N LYS A 210 -5.09 -10.97 -11.72
CA LYS A 210 -6.00 -11.72 -12.60
C LYS A 210 -7.43 -11.50 -12.11
N THR A 211 -8.20 -10.76 -12.89
CA THR A 211 -9.63 -10.51 -12.64
C THR A 211 -10.37 -11.83 -12.44
N GLY A 212 -11.24 -11.90 -11.45
CA GLY A 212 -11.97 -13.11 -11.05
C GLY A 212 -11.14 -14.15 -10.31
N VAL A 213 -9.85 -13.91 -10.08
CA VAL A 213 -8.94 -14.87 -9.43
C VAL A 213 -8.26 -14.27 -8.20
N GLY A 214 -7.46 -13.19 -8.38
CA GLY A 214 -6.73 -12.60 -7.28
C GLY A 214 -5.52 -11.78 -7.68
N VAL A 215 -4.78 -11.34 -6.66
CA VAL A 215 -3.51 -10.62 -6.77
C VAL A 215 -2.44 -11.39 -6.01
N GLU A 216 -1.27 -11.52 -6.60
CA GLU A 216 -0.09 -12.08 -5.95
C GLU A 216 1.00 -11.02 -5.86
N LEU A 217 1.50 -10.82 -4.65
CA LEU A 217 2.62 -9.93 -4.34
C LEU A 217 3.78 -10.76 -3.78
N THR A 218 5.00 -10.43 -4.16
CA THR A 218 6.23 -10.98 -3.60
C THR A 218 7.01 -9.91 -2.86
N LYS A 219 7.82 -10.32 -1.91
CA LYS A 219 8.70 -9.45 -1.13
C LYS A 219 9.60 -8.61 -2.05
N ASN A 220 9.78 -7.35 -1.70
CA ASN A 220 10.82 -6.49 -2.24
C ASN A 220 12.08 -6.65 -1.38
N GLU A 221 13.08 -7.39 -1.88
CA GLU A 221 14.34 -7.61 -1.15
C GLU A 221 15.16 -6.33 -0.97
N ASN A 222 14.92 -5.32 -1.82
CA ASN A 222 15.62 -4.02 -1.81
C ASN A 222 14.78 -2.92 -1.15
N TYR A 223 13.82 -3.29 -0.28
CA TYR A 223 12.96 -2.29 0.34
C TYR A 223 13.74 -1.34 1.25
N HIS A 224 13.65 -0.04 0.97
CA HIS A 224 14.38 1.01 1.71
C HIS A 224 13.91 1.18 3.16
N GLY A 225 12.70 0.74 3.50
CA GLY A 225 12.11 0.82 4.85
C GLY A 225 12.56 -0.28 5.80
N GLY A 226 13.46 -1.18 5.37
CA GLY A 226 14.04 -2.23 6.20
C GLY A 226 13.51 -3.63 5.92
N ASP A 227 13.67 -4.54 6.88
CA ASP A 227 13.40 -5.97 6.69
C ASP A 227 11.89 -6.28 6.59
N VAL A 228 11.47 -6.83 5.45
CA VAL A 228 10.12 -7.32 5.20
C VAL A 228 10.02 -8.76 5.68
N LYS A 229 9.15 -9.03 6.65
CA LYS A 229 9.09 -10.32 7.37
C LYS A 229 8.28 -11.41 6.66
N LEU A 230 7.43 -11.02 5.71
CA LEU A 230 6.66 -11.94 4.88
C LEU A 230 7.34 -12.10 3.53
N ASP A 231 7.23 -13.28 2.94
CA ASP A 231 7.77 -13.56 1.61
C ASP A 231 6.80 -13.12 0.50
N GLY A 232 5.52 -12.94 0.83
CA GLY A 232 4.51 -12.46 -0.10
C GLY A 232 3.14 -12.28 0.52
N ILE A 233 2.23 -11.74 -0.30
CA ILE A 233 0.81 -11.59 0.03
C ILE A 233 0.01 -12.15 -1.15
N LYS A 234 -0.99 -12.98 -0.85
CA LYS A 234 -1.91 -13.52 -1.84
C LYS A 234 -3.33 -13.09 -1.52
N TYR A 235 -3.88 -12.23 -2.36
CA TYR A 235 -5.29 -11.86 -2.33
C TYR A 235 -6.07 -12.84 -3.21
N THR A 236 -7.06 -13.52 -2.63
CA THR A 236 -7.99 -14.38 -3.37
C THR A 236 -9.34 -13.68 -3.46
N PHE A 237 -9.86 -13.50 -4.66
CA PHE A 237 -11.14 -12.83 -4.85
C PHE A 237 -12.28 -13.78 -4.50
N ILE A 238 -13.08 -13.37 -3.51
CA ILE A 238 -14.22 -14.12 -2.96
C ILE A 238 -15.33 -13.11 -2.72
N ASP A 239 -16.31 -13.07 -3.64
CA ASP A 239 -17.39 -12.08 -3.61
C ASP A 239 -18.44 -12.37 -2.52
N ASP A 240 -18.63 -13.66 -2.14
CA ASP A 240 -19.56 -14.03 -1.07
C ASP A 240 -18.85 -14.05 0.30
N PRO A 241 -19.22 -13.15 1.23
CA PRO A 241 -18.59 -13.07 2.55
C PRO A 241 -18.68 -14.37 3.36
N ASN A 242 -19.79 -15.15 3.22
CA ASN A 242 -19.92 -16.43 3.93
C ASN A 242 -18.91 -17.46 3.42
N THR A 243 -18.65 -17.47 2.11
CA THR A 243 -17.60 -18.30 1.52
C THR A 243 -16.23 -17.89 2.05
N GLY A 244 -15.95 -16.59 2.16
CA GLY A 244 -14.71 -16.06 2.77
C GLY A 244 -14.51 -16.57 4.21
N VAL A 245 -15.56 -16.52 5.04
CA VAL A 245 -15.53 -17.05 6.42
C VAL A 245 -15.28 -18.56 6.45
N LEU A 246 -15.92 -19.32 5.56
CA LEU A 246 -15.70 -20.76 5.47
C LEU A 246 -14.25 -21.11 5.07
N GLU A 247 -13.67 -20.39 4.14
CA GLU A 247 -12.26 -20.58 3.72
C GLU A 247 -11.28 -20.19 4.85
N TYR A 248 -11.59 -19.15 5.61
CA TYR A 248 -10.85 -18.81 6.83
C TYR A 248 -10.92 -19.95 7.88
N GLN A 249 -12.12 -20.48 8.16
CA GLN A 249 -12.31 -21.58 9.10
C GLN A 249 -11.58 -22.88 8.69
N LYS A 250 -11.44 -23.12 7.39
CA LYS A 250 -10.67 -24.25 6.84
C LYS A 250 -9.16 -24.02 6.88
N GLY A 251 -8.70 -22.80 7.20
CA GLY A 251 -7.29 -22.45 7.20
C GLY A 251 -6.71 -22.18 5.80
N ASN A 252 -7.55 -21.94 4.79
CA ASN A 252 -7.12 -21.58 3.45
C ASN A 252 -6.83 -20.08 3.30
N ILE A 253 -7.40 -19.24 4.18
CA ILE A 253 -7.27 -17.79 4.26
C ILE A 253 -6.85 -17.41 5.67
N ASP A 254 -5.98 -16.43 5.84
CA ASP A 254 -5.49 -15.92 7.12
C ASP A 254 -6.23 -14.65 7.56
N VAL A 255 -6.76 -13.88 6.61
CA VAL A 255 -7.50 -12.64 6.85
C VAL A 255 -8.76 -12.60 5.99
N VAL A 256 -9.90 -12.34 6.63
CA VAL A 256 -11.19 -12.10 5.96
C VAL A 256 -11.80 -10.83 6.55
N TYR A 257 -12.32 -9.95 5.70
CA TYR A 257 -13.07 -8.77 6.13
C TYR A 257 -14.53 -9.16 6.29
N LEU A 258 -15.08 -8.92 7.49
CA LEU A 258 -16.48 -9.23 7.77
C LEU A 258 -17.35 -8.03 7.39
N ASP A 259 -18.41 -8.29 6.65
CA ASP A 259 -19.51 -7.35 6.49
C ASP A 259 -20.30 -7.24 7.80
N SER A 260 -20.94 -6.07 8.04
CA SER A 260 -21.72 -5.82 9.25
C SER A 260 -22.87 -6.85 9.46
N SER A 261 -23.34 -7.47 8.39
CA SER A 261 -24.36 -8.52 8.44
C SER A 261 -23.88 -9.84 9.07
N LEU A 262 -22.57 -10.03 9.19
CA LEU A 262 -21.93 -11.23 9.76
C LEU A 262 -21.48 -11.03 11.22
N TYR A 263 -21.69 -9.85 11.80
CA TYR A 263 -21.50 -9.66 13.24
C TYR A 263 -22.68 -10.26 14.01
N PRO A 264 -22.43 -11.03 15.07
CA PRO A 264 -23.49 -11.60 15.91
C PRO A 264 -24.25 -10.52 16.69
#